data_e2cc6a2584f5cf4a9fe6e557fa3b2391
#
_entry.id   e2cc6a2584f5cf4a9fe6e557fa3b2391
#
_cell.length_a   1.000
_cell.length_b   1.000
_cell.length_c   1.000
_cell.angle_alpha   90.00
_cell.angle_beta   90.00
_cell.angle_gamma   90.00
#
_symmetry.space_group_name_H-M   'P 1'
#
loop_
_entity.id
_entity.type
_entity.pdbx_description
1 polymer ?
#
loop_
_entity_poly.entity_id
_entity_poly.type
_entity_poly.pdbx_seq_one_letter_code
_entity_poly.pdbx_strand_id
1 'polypeptide(L)'
;YEADSPNAGKSLAIWRAGIDSGGTRTDEDVVSRTEEVYTFVRRHSGGRLFACKGASHESHTPVRATSIDRLPSSRVRIPGGLWLYLLDTHYFKSLIFARLEPDARQPMTLHRKTDEAFASQLAAEALVRDRNGKHVWVRKRRANHYLDCCMMADACVDGSWLPSLQMIVEREMRAAAEKRQQPRAEQQAPRPAQGTRPSLPSRVPPARTAPADRSRPGFMRNRGDY
;
A
#
# COMPACT_ATOMS: atom_id res chain seq x y z
N TYR A 1 -21.52 2.76 1.53
CA TYR A 1 -22.45 2.23 0.53
C TYR A 1 -23.80 2.91 0.68
N GLU A 2 -24.47 3.19 -0.44
CA GLU A 2 -25.81 3.78 -0.43
C GLU A 2 -26.85 2.78 0.11
N ALA A 3 -27.95 3.29 0.69
CA ALA A 3 -28.95 2.48 1.36
C ALA A 3 -29.56 1.36 0.47
N ASP A 4 -29.62 1.59 -0.86
CA ASP A 4 -30.18 0.66 -1.83
C ASP A 4 -29.15 -0.34 -2.38
N SER A 5 -27.91 -0.29 -1.92
CA SER A 5 -26.87 -1.23 -2.33
C SER A 5 -27.01 -2.55 -1.57
N PRO A 6 -26.81 -3.73 -2.23
CA PRO A 6 -26.75 -5.01 -1.53
C PRO A 6 -25.62 -5.08 -0.48
N ASN A 7 -24.73 -4.10 -0.50
CA ASN A 7 -23.65 -3.92 0.47
C ASN A 7 -23.89 -2.75 1.45
N ALA A 8 -25.12 -2.24 1.54
CA ALA A 8 -25.46 -1.17 2.48
C ALA A 8 -25.06 -1.57 3.91
N GLY A 9 -24.37 -0.68 4.60
CA GLY A 9 -23.88 -0.91 5.96
C GLY A 9 -22.70 -1.88 6.11
N LYS A 10 -22.19 -2.49 5.02
CA LYS A 10 -21.03 -3.36 5.06
C LYS A 10 -19.74 -2.55 4.88
N SER A 11 -18.72 -2.87 5.67
CA SER A 11 -17.35 -2.37 5.46
C SER A 11 -16.59 -3.39 4.61
N LEU A 12 -15.99 -2.92 3.52
CA LEU A 12 -15.11 -3.75 2.68
C LEU A 12 -13.66 -3.32 2.89
N ALA A 13 -12.82 -4.30 3.15
CA ALA A 13 -11.39 -4.07 3.26
C ALA A 13 -10.77 -3.83 1.88
N ILE A 14 -9.83 -2.88 1.81
CA ILE A 14 -8.96 -2.73 0.64
C ILE A 14 -7.92 -3.85 0.68
N TRP A 15 -7.93 -4.71 -0.33
CA TRP A 15 -7.01 -5.83 -0.44
C TRP A 15 -5.68 -5.44 -1.07
N ARG A 16 -5.74 -4.56 -2.05
CA ARG A 16 -4.57 -4.06 -2.77
C ARG A 16 -4.84 -2.64 -3.28
N ALA A 17 -3.84 -1.78 -3.19
CA ALA A 17 -3.87 -0.44 -3.72
C ALA A 17 -2.54 -0.13 -4.42
N GLY A 18 -2.60 0.44 -5.61
CA GLY A 18 -1.45 0.97 -6.33
C GLY A 18 -1.33 2.46 -6.12
N ILE A 19 -0.10 2.96 -5.99
CA ILE A 19 0.21 4.38 -6.03
C ILE A 19 1.22 4.65 -7.12
N ASP A 20 0.94 5.61 -8.00
CA ASP A 20 1.86 5.98 -9.07
C ASP A 20 3.14 6.59 -8.48
N SER A 21 4.26 5.99 -8.81
CA SER A 21 5.60 6.46 -8.47
C SER A 21 6.29 7.16 -9.65
N GLY A 22 5.59 7.33 -10.77
CA GLY A 22 6.04 8.15 -11.88
C GLY A 22 6.06 9.62 -11.47
N GLY A 23 7.13 10.31 -11.80
CA GLY A 23 7.25 11.72 -11.53
C GLY A 23 8.65 12.22 -11.86
N THR A 24 8.73 13.39 -12.45
CA THR A 24 9.99 14.09 -12.64
C THR A 24 10.22 15.01 -11.45
N ARG A 25 11.46 15.15 -11.05
CA ARG A 25 11.90 16.19 -10.12
C ARG A 25 11.71 17.54 -10.82
N THR A 26 11.05 18.50 -10.16
CA THR A 26 11.14 19.91 -10.56
C THR A 26 12.41 20.50 -9.94
N ASP A 27 12.96 21.56 -10.54
CA ASP A 27 14.19 22.19 -10.05
C ASP A 27 14.08 22.73 -8.62
N GLU A 28 12.85 22.92 -8.13
CA GLU A 28 12.54 23.41 -6.79
C GLU A 28 12.40 22.27 -5.75
N ASP A 29 12.28 21.01 -6.18
CA ASP A 29 12.05 19.88 -5.29
C ASP A 29 13.36 19.36 -4.69
N VAL A 30 13.49 19.39 -3.38
CA VAL A 30 14.62 18.80 -2.63
C VAL A 30 14.63 17.28 -2.76
N VAL A 31 13.44 16.66 -2.78
CA VAL A 31 13.22 15.22 -2.92
C VAL A 31 12.36 14.95 -4.14
N SER A 32 12.71 13.95 -4.93
CA SER A 32 11.88 13.57 -6.08
C SER A 32 10.56 12.96 -5.61
N ARG A 33 9.46 13.24 -6.31
CA ARG A 33 8.15 12.63 -6.01
C ARG A 33 8.19 11.10 -5.97
N THR A 34 9.03 10.50 -6.80
CA THR A 34 9.27 9.05 -6.77
C THR A 34 9.81 8.60 -5.40
N GLU A 35 10.76 9.34 -4.82
CA GLU A 35 11.32 8.99 -3.50
C GLU A 35 10.33 9.22 -2.36
N GLU A 36 9.48 10.24 -2.49
CA GLU A 36 8.36 10.46 -1.55
C GLU A 36 7.40 9.28 -1.55
N VAL A 37 6.97 8.82 -2.75
CA VAL A 37 6.10 7.65 -2.89
C VAL A 37 6.74 6.40 -2.31
N TYR A 38 8.02 6.15 -2.60
CA TYR A 38 8.72 4.98 -2.06
C TYR A 38 8.79 5.03 -0.53
N THR A 39 9.05 6.20 0.04
CA THR A 39 9.08 6.40 1.49
C THR A 39 7.69 6.21 2.09
N PHE A 40 6.66 6.74 1.45
CA PHE A 40 5.27 6.60 1.88
C PHE A 40 4.82 5.12 1.86
N VAL A 41 5.03 4.43 0.74
CA VAL A 41 4.68 3.01 0.61
C VAL A 41 5.37 2.17 1.69
N ARG A 42 6.66 2.38 1.94
CA ARG A 42 7.38 1.65 2.98
C ARG A 42 6.81 1.84 4.38
N ARG A 43 6.33 3.05 4.69
CA ARG A 43 5.75 3.35 6.01
C ARG A 43 4.33 2.81 6.19
N HIS A 44 3.56 2.72 5.11
CA HIS A 44 2.11 2.50 5.17
C HIS A 44 1.65 1.24 4.43
N SER A 45 2.54 0.46 3.83
CA SER A 45 2.11 -0.65 2.97
C SER A 45 1.25 -1.67 3.70
N GLY A 46 1.59 -2.03 4.94
CA GLY A 46 0.89 -3.12 5.64
C GLY A 46 0.68 -4.36 4.75
N GLY A 47 1.46 -4.49 3.66
CA GLY A 47 1.29 -5.51 2.62
C GLY A 47 0.15 -5.26 1.62
N ARG A 48 -0.48 -4.08 1.62
CA ARG A 48 -1.63 -3.76 0.74
C ARG A 48 -1.41 -2.58 -0.18
N LEU A 49 -0.45 -1.71 0.09
CA LEU A 49 -0.10 -0.55 -0.73
C LEU A 49 1.20 -0.80 -1.47
N PHE A 50 1.23 -0.57 -2.77
CA PHE A 50 2.34 -0.88 -3.64
C PHE A 50 2.71 0.29 -4.53
N ALA A 51 4.02 0.51 -4.73
CA ALA A 51 4.49 1.47 -5.71
C ALA A 51 4.32 0.89 -7.13
N CYS A 52 3.67 1.65 -8.00
CA CYS A 52 3.43 1.30 -9.39
C CYS A 52 4.09 2.31 -10.32
N LYS A 53 4.39 1.89 -11.53
CA LYS A 53 4.86 2.77 -12.60
C LYS A 53 4.42 2.22 -13.96
N GLY A 54 3.94 3.08 -14.84
CA GLY A 54 3.70 2.72 -16.23
C GLY A 54 4.99 2.30 -16.93
N ALA A 55 4.98 1.16 -17.60
CA ALA A 55 6.10 0.71 -18.42
C ALA A 55 6.13 1.49 -19.74
N SER A 56 7.34 1.83 -20.19
CA SER A 56 7.56 2.55 -21.46
C SER A 56 7.37 1.66 -22.69
N HIS A 57 7.38 0.34 -22.48
CA HIS A 57 7.31 -0.66 -23.55
C HIS A 57 6.29 -1.73 -23.21
N GLU A 58 5.68 -2.30 -24.22
CA GLU A 58 4.84 -3.49 -24.11
C GLU A 58 5.61 -4.64 -23.45
N SER A 59 4.94 -5.40 -22.61
CA SER A 59 5.53 -6.49 -21.84
C SER A 59 4.78 -7.79 -22.11
N HIS A 60 5.50 -8.94 -22.09
CA HIS A 60 4.86 -10.24 -22.17
C HIS A 60 3.89 -10.53 -21.00
N THR A 61 4.10 -9.88 -19.89
CA THR A 61 3.21 -9.94 -18.71
C THR A 61 2.72 -8.54 -18.38
N PRO A 62 1.39 -8.34 -18.24
CA PRO A 62 0.81 -7.03 -17.97
C PRO A 62 1.34 -6.37 -16.68
N VAL A 63 1.65 -7.17 -15.66
CA VAL A 63 2.24 -6.69 -14.40
C VAL A 63 3.56 -7.40 -14.14
N ARG A 64 4.62 -6.63 -13.93
CA ARG A 64 5.95 -7.14 -13.61
C ARG A 64 6.50 -6.48 -12.36
N ALA A 65 6.92 -7.27 -11.38
CA ALA A 65 7.57 -6.78 -10.17
C ALA A 65 9.09 -6.69 -10.37
N THR A 66 9.70 -5.63 -9.86
CA THR A 66 11.15 -5.45 -9.78
C THR A 66 11.54 -4.93 -8.40
N SER A 67 12.68 -5.39 -7.89
CA SER A 67 13.18 -4.94 -6.60
C SER A 67 13.99 -3.66 -6.75
N ILE A 68 13.72 -2.68 -5.90
CA ILE A 68 14.47 -1.43 -5.77
C ILE A 68 15.20 -1.45 -4.43
N ASP A 69 16.51 -1.39 -4.44
CA ASP A 69 17.37 -1.39 -3.26
C ASP A 69 17.97 -0.02 -2.92
N ARG A 70 17.85 0.94 -3.82
CA ARG A 70 18.33 2.31 -3.67
C ARG A 70 17.34 3.33 -4.20
N LEU A 71 17.29 4.47 -3.55
CA LEU A 71 16.52 5.62 -4.02
C LEU A 71 17.12 6.17 -5.32
N PRO A 72 16.30 6.56 -6.30
CA PRO A 72 16.79 6.93 -7.64
C PRO A 72 17.71 8.15 -7.65
N SER A 73 17.37 9.20 -6.91
CA SER A 73 18.11 10.48 -6.91
C SER A 73 19.21 10.49 -5.87
N SER A 74 18.89 10.22 -4.64
CA SER A 74 19.80 10.29 -3.48
C SER A 74 20.78 9.12 -3.40
N ARG A 75 20.50 8.01 -4.12
CA ARG A 75 21.26 6.74 -4.06
C ARG A 75 21.30 6.12 -2.67
N VAL A 76 20.55 6.63 -1.73
CA VAL A 76 20.45 6.08 -0.38
C VAL A 76 19.88 4.67 -0.45
N ARG A 77 20.50 3.76 0.29
CA ARG A 77 20.07 2.36 0.35
C ARG A 77 18.71 2.25 1.03
N ILE A 78 17.84 1.42 0.47
CA ILE A 78 16.54 1.06 1.04
C ILE A 78 16.71 -0.24 1.82
N PRO A 79 16.75 -0.23 3.17
CA PRO A 79 16.85 -1.46 3.95
C PRO A 79 15.66 -2.38 3.69
N GLY A 80 15.92 -3.65 3.33
CA GLY A 80 14.89 -4.60 2.94
C GLY A 80 14.35 -4.44 1.52
N GLY A 81 14.79 -3.40 0.79
CA GLY A 81 14.31 -3.10 -0.55
C GLY A 81 12.87 -2.61 -0.61
N LEU A 82 12.39 -2.39 -1.83
CA LEU A 82 11.01 -2.05 -2.17
C LEU A 82 10.64 -2.79 -3.46
N TRP A 83 9.44 -3.35 -3.53
CA TRP A 83 8.90 -3.87 -4.78
C TRP A 83 8.22 -2.76 -5.57
N LEU A 84 8.70 -2.53 -6.79
CA LEU A 84 8.08 -1.65 -7.78
C LEU A 84 7.35 -2.52 -8.81
N TYR A 85 6.08 -2.21 -9.05
CA TYR A 85 5.26 -2.89 -10.04
C TYR A 85 5.20 -2.08 -11.33
N LEU A 86 5.76 -2.64 -12.39
CA LEU A 86 5.73 -2.06 -13.73
C LEU A 86 4.48 -2.57 -14.44
N LEU A 87 3.64 -1.63 -14.89
CA LEU A 87 2.35 -1.90 -15.51
C LEU A 87 2.42 -1.66 -17.00
N ASP A 88 2.00 -2.61 -17.81
CA ASP A 88 1.84 -2.40 -19.25
C ASP A 88 0.66 -1.44 -19.51
N THR A 89 0.99 -0.18 -19.75
CA THR A 89 0.00 0.88 -19.95
C THR A 89 -0.84 0.66 -21.21
N HIS A 90 -0.25 0.07 -22.26
CA HIS A 90 -0.96 -0.23 -23.49
C HIS A 90 -2.04 -1.27 -23.25
N TYR A 91 -1.67 -2.35 -22.59
CA TYR A 91 -2.59 -3.43 -22.25
C TYR A 91 -3.77 -2.95 -21.40
N PHE A 92 -3.50 -2.30 -20.27
CA PHE A 92 -4.58 -1.89 -19.36
C PHE A 92 -5.45 -0.77 -19.92
N LYS A 93 -4.89 0.20 -20.66
CA LYS A 93 -5.72 1.21 -21.34
C LYS A 93 -6.60 0.57 -22.40
N SER A 94 -6.07 -0.35 -23.18
CA SER A 94 -6.87 -1.08 -24.17
C SER A 94 -7.98 -1.91 -23.53
N LEU A 95 -7.72 -2.53 -22.38
CA LEU A 95 -8.73 -3.27 -21.60
C LEU A 95 -9.85 -2.35 -21.11
N ILE A 96 -9.52 -1.17 -20.54
CA ILE A 96 -10.50 -0.19 -20.10
C ILE A 96 -11.38 0.26 -21.26
N PHE A 97 -10.78 0.65 -22.38
CA PHE A 97 -11.56 1.11 -23.53
C PHE A 97 -12.42 0.02 -24.15
N ALA A 98 -11.94 -1.23 -24.23
CA ALA A 98 -12.75 -2.36 -24.65
C ALA A 98 -13.95 -2.61 -23.72
N ARG A 99 -13.84 -2.31 -22.44
CA ARG A 99 -14.93 -2.44 -21.44
C ARG A 99 -15.90 -1.26 -21.45
N LEU A 100 -15.54 -0.16 -22.12
CA LEU A 100 -16.43 1.00 -22.33
C LEU A 100 -17.29 0.86 -23.59
N GLU A 101 -17.00 -0.11 -24.47
CA GLU A 101 -17.83 -0.37 -25.65
C GLU A 101 -19.23 -0.85 -25.25
N PRO A 102 -20.29 -0.44 -25.98
CA PRO A 102 -21.68 -0.76 -25.62
C PRO A 102 -22.00 -2.26 -25.54
N ASP A 103 -21.30 -3.07 -26.34
CA ASP A 103 -21.46 -4.52 -26.46
C ASP A 103 -20.38 -5.30 -25.72
N ALA A 104 -19.65 -4.64 -24.84
CA ALA A 104 -18.59 -5.27 -24.07
C ALA A 104 -19.11 -6.47 -23.26
N ARG A 105 -18.45 -7.61 -23.36
CA ARG A 105 -18.81 -8.83 -22.61
C ARG A 105 -18.76 -8.60 -21.09
N GLN A 106 -17.87 -7.74 -20.63
CA GLN A 106 -17.72 -7.34 -19.23
C GLN A 106 -17.64 -5.81 -19.17
N PRO A 107 -18.78 -5.11 -19.23
CA PRO A 107 -18.79 -3.65 -19.28
C PRO A 107 -18.24 -3.04 -18.00
N MET A 108 -17.55 -1.92 -18.15
CA MET A 108 -17.14 -1.10 -17.02
C MET A 108 -18.36 -0.40 -16.42
N THR A 109 -18.62 -0.67 -15.14
CA THR A 109 -19.74 -0.04 -14.43
C THR A 109 -19.22 1.13 -13.61
N LEU A 110 -19.81 2.30 -13.84
CA LEU A 110 -19.49 3.51 -13.09
C LEU A 110 -20.59 3.82 -12.07
N HIS A 111 -20.22 4.50 -11.01
CA HIS A 111 -21.18 4.94 -10.00
C HIS A 111 -22.12 6.00 -10.60
N ARG A 112 -23.40 5.99 -10.23
CA ARG A 112 -24.42 6.92 -10.77
C ARG A 112 -24.11 8.41 -10.53
N LYS A 113 -23.29 8.73 -9.52
CA LYS A 113 -22.82 10.10 -9.23
C LYS A 113 -21.50 10.44 -9.92
N THR A 114 -21.03 9.60 -10.83
CA THR A 114 -19.84 9.90 -11.62
C THR A 114 -20.10 11.16 -12.44
N ASP A 115 -19.24 12.14 -12.29
CA ASP A 115 -19.37 13.45 -12.92
C ASP A 115 -18.68 13.52 -14.31
N GLU A 116 -18.91 14.63 -14.99
CA GLU A 116 -18.31 14.90 -16.29
C GLU A 116 -16.76 15.02 -16.19
N ALA A 117 -16.24 15.51 -15.07
CA ALA A 117 -14.80 15.64 -14.87
C ALA A 117 -14.12 14.27 -14.89
N PHE A 118 -14.73 13.27 -14.23
CA PHE A 118 -14.24 11.89 -14.27
C PHE A 118 -14.33 11.33 -15.70
N ALA A 119 -15.48 11.43 -16.36
CA ALA A 119 -15.68 10.93 -17.72
C ALA A 119 -14.70 11.59 -18.72
N SER A 120 -14.49 12.90 -18.59
CA SER A 120 -13.56 13.67 -19.39
C SER A 120 -12.11 13.19 -19.25
N GLN A 121 -11.69 12.87 -18.03
CA GLN A 121 -10.34 12.35 -17.78
C GLN A 121 -10.18 10.88 -18.16
N LEU A 122 -11.23 10.07 -18.03
CA LEU A 122 -11.24 8.69 -18.51
C LEU A 122 -11.05 8.63 -20.04
N ALA A 123 -11.67 9.56 -20.78
CA ALA A 123 -11.55 9.68 -22.23
C ALA A 123 -10.42 10.65 -22.66
N ALA A 124 -9.42 10.90 -21.81
CA ALA A 124 -8.39 11.87 -22.09
C ALA A 124 -7.33 11.43 -23.12
N GLU A 125 -7.29 10.16 -23.44
CA GLU A 125 -6.35 9.59 -24.41
C GLU A 125 -7.10 8.84 -25.53
N ALA A 126 -6.43 8.68 -26.67
CA ALA A 126 -6.93 7.88 -27.78
C ALA A 126 -5.83 7.02 -28.38
N LEU A 127 -6.20 5.81 -28.79
CA LEU A 127 -5.31 4.93 -29.52
C LEU A 127 -5.27 5.36 -30.99
N VAL A 128 -4.10 5.71 -31.49
CA VAL A 128 -3.90 6.15 -32.86
C VAL A 128 -2.78 5.34 -33.51
N ARG A 129 -2.78 5.27 -34.84
CA ARG A 129 -1.64 4.74 -35.58
C ARG A 129 -0.59 5.81 -35.76
N ASP A 130 0.66 5.51 -35.41
CA ASP A 130 1.81 6.35 -35.70
C ASP A 130 2.23 6.21 -37.18
N ARG A 131 3.27 6.96 -37.57
CA ARG A 131 3.80 6.95 -38.92
C ARG A 131 4.35 5.58 -39.37
N ASN A 132 4.71 4.73 -38.42
CA ASN A 132 5.23 3.38 -38.64
C ASN A 132 4.12 2.33 -38.61
N GLY A 133 2.85 2.74 -38.51
CA GLY A 133 1.70 1.85 -38.41
C GLY A 133 1.49 1.21 -37.03
N LYS A 134 2.30 1.55 -36.03
CA LYS A 134 2.16 1.06 -34.66
C LYS A 134 1.05 1.83 -33.94
N HIS A 135 0.25 1.11 -33.15
CA HIS A 135 -0.75 1.72 -32.28
C HIS A 135 -0.09 2.33 -31.03
N VAL A 136 -0.35 3.61 -30.80
CA VAL A 136 0.17 4.36 -29.66
C VAL A 136 -0.93 5.16 -28.99
N TRP A 137 -0.88 5.23 -27.66
CA TRP A 137 -1.79 6.08 -26.89
C TRP A 137 -1.31 7.54 -26.97
N VAL A 138 -2.20 8.42 -27.41
CA VAL A 138 -1.92 9.85 -27.54
C VAL A 138 -2.86 10.62 -26.63
N ARG A 139 -2.28 11.46 -25.78
CA ARG A 139 -3.02 12.36 -24.91
C ARG A 139 -3.76 13.41 -25.72
N LYS A 140 -5.07 13.48 -25.58
CA LYS A 140 -5.97 14.46 -26.20
C LYS A 140 -6.35 15.58 -25.25
N ARG A 141 -6.29 15.34 -23.93
CA ARG A 141 -6.59 16.32 -22.89
C ARG A 141 -5.47 16.38 -21.86
N ARG A 142 -5.32 17.54 -21.21
CA ARG A 142 -4.24 17.76 -20.24
C ARG A 142 -4.33 16.83 -19.03
N ALA A 143 -5.53 16.71 -18.43
CA ALA A 143 -5.77 15.88 -17.26
C ALA A 143 -6.22 14.48 -17.69
N ASN A 144 -5.51 13.44 -17.25
CA ASN A 144 -5.79 12.01 -17.48
C ASN A 144 -5.65 11.18 -16.22
N HIS A 145 -5.61 11.81 -15.04
CA HIS A 145 -5.30 11.14 -13.79
C HIS A 145 -6.28 10.02 -13.45
N TYR A 146 -7.57 10.19 -13.76
CA TYR A 146 -8.56 9.14 -13.51
C TYR A 146 -8.39 7.94 -14.43
N LEU A 147 -7.96 8.14 -15.68
CA LEU A 147 -7.60 7.01 -16.55
C LEU A 147 -6.43 6.22 -15.97
N ASP A 148 -5.39 6.91 -15.50
CA ASP A 148 -4.23 6.27 -14.87
C ASP A 148 -4.62 5.56 -13.55
N CYS A 149 -5.53 6.14 -12.76
CA CYS A 149 -6.07 5.48 -11.57
C CYS A 149 -6.88 4.22 -11.92
N CYS A 150 -7.73 4.26 -12.94
CA CYS A 150 -8.47 3.09 -13.41
C CYS A 150 -7.55 2.00 -13.91
N MET A 151 -6.51 2.37 -14.66
CA MET A 151 -5.48 1.45 -15.13
C MET A 151 -4.78 0.74 -13.96
N MET A 152 -4.41 1.47 -12.91
CA MET A 152 -3.79 0.89 -11.72
C MET A 152 -4.77 0.01 -10.94
N ALA A 153 -6.06 0.37 -10.90
CA ALA A 153 -7.09 -0.43 -10.25
C ALA A 153 -7.29 -1.77 -10.98
N ASP A 154 -7.36 -1.76 -12.31
CA ASP A 154 -7.44 -2.99 -13.11
C ASP A 154 -6.17 -3.84 -12.96
N ALA A 155 -4.98 -3.22 -12.91
CA ALA A 155 -3.75 -3.94 -12.63
C ALA A 155 -3.75 -4.60 -11.24
N CYS A 156 -4.33 -3.97 -10.22
CA CYS A 156 -4.40 -4.54 -8.88
C CYS A 156 -5.20 -5.86 -8.81
N VAL A 157 -6.11 -6.11 -9.75
CA VAL A 157 -6.93 -7.33 -9.81
C VAL A 157 -6.47 -8.30 -10.90
N ASP A 158 -5.51 -7.92 -11.73
CA ASP A 158 -5.00 -8.75 -12.82
C ASP A 158 -4.30 -10.01 -12.30
N GLY A 159 -4.55 -11.13 -13.01
CA GLY A 159 -3.99 -12.43 -12.63
C GLY A 159 -2.46 -12.51 -12.71
N SER A 160 -1.82 -11.64 -13.50
CA SER A 160 -0.35 -11.55 -13.60
C SER A 160 0.30 -10.87 -12.39
N TRP A 161 -0.47 -10.19 -11.54
CA TRP A 161 0.02 -9.64 -10.28
C TRP A 161 0.05 -10.71 -9.19
N LEU A 162 1.20 -11.31 -8.98
CA LEU A 162 1.38 -12.39 -8.00
C LEU A 162 1.72 -11.88 -6.59
N PRO A 163 1.18 -12.51 -5.52
CA PRO A 163 0.10 -13.50 -5.60
C PRO A 163 -1.21 -12.86 -6.12
N SER A 164 -1.97 -13.57 -6.96
CA SER A 164 -3.25 -13.03 -7.45
C SER A 164 -4.25 -12.84 -6.31
N LEU A 165 -5.25 -11.96 -6.49
CA LEU A 165 -6.30 -11.79 -5.48
C LEU A 165 -7.03 -13.09 -5.19
N GLN A 166 -7.26 -13.93 -6.21
CA GLN A 166 -7.85 -15.25 -6.02
C GLN A 166 -7.02 -16.11 -5.07
N MET A 167 -5.71 -16.20 -5.27
CA MET A 167 -4.81 -16.95 -4.38
C MET A 167 -4.83 -16.41 -2.94
N ILE A 168 -4.91 -15.07 -2.78
CA ILE A 168 -5.00 -14.45 -1.46
C ILE A 168 -6.31 -14.85 -0.77
N VAL A 169 -7.45 -14.72 -1.47
CA VAL A 169 -8.77 -15.07 -0.96
C VAL A 169 -8.83 -16.54 -0.58
N GLU A 170 -8.38 -17.44 -1.46
CA GLU A 170 -8.36 -18.88 -1.19
C GLU A 170 -7.53 -19.21 0.06
N ARG A 171 -6.36 -18.60 0.21
CA ARG A 171 -5.52 -18.79 1.39
C ARG A 171 -6.23 -18.34 2.68
N GLU A 172 -6.88 -17.20 2.64
CA GLU A 172 -7.61 -16.67 3.81
C GLU A 172 -8.84 -17.50 4.14
N MET A 173 -9.55 -17.99 3.13
CA MET A 173 -10.69 -18.91 3.34
C MET A 173 -10.23 -20.21 3.98
N ARG A 174 -9.11 -20.80 3.53
CA ARG A 174 -8.53 -22.00 4.14
C ARG A 174 -8.14 -21.75 5.60
N ALA A 175 -7.41 -20.66 5.88
CA ALA A 175 -7.02 -20.30 7.24
C ALA A 175 -8.23 -20.07 8.16
N ALA A 176 -9.31 -19.47 7.64
CA ALA A 176 -10.56 -19.30 8.40
C ALA A 176 -11.28 -20.64 8.65
N ALA A 177 -11.26 -21.56 7.70
CA ALA A 177 -11.82 -22.91 7.85
C ALA A 177 -11.05 -23.72 8.89
N GLU A 178 -9.72 -23.68 8.85
CA GLU A 178 -8.85 -24.34 9.83
C GLU A 178 -9.10 -23.83 11.25
N LYS A 179 -9.21 -22.51 11.44
CA LYS A 179 -9.56 -21.91 12.74
C LYS A 179 -10.93 -22.34 13.26
N ARG A 180 -11.89 -22.58 12.36
CA ARG A 180 -13.23 -23.09 12.76
C ARG A 180 -13.19 -24.56 13.13
N GLN A 181 -12.30 -25.34 12.54
CA GLN A 181 -12.14 -26.78 12.80
C GLN A 181 -11.26 -27.08 14.03
N GLN A 182 -10.44 -26.13 14.50
CA GLN A 182 -9.70 -26.30 15.74
C GLN A 182 -10.68 -26.43 16.91
N PRO A 183 -10.67 -27.57 17.64
CA PRO A 183 -11.62 -27.80 18.73
C PRO A 183 -11.49 -26.73 19.81
N ARG A 184 -12.62 -26.24 20.29
CA ARG A 184 -12.75 -25.28 21.39
C ARG A 184 -12.08 -25.75 22.69
N ALA A 185 -11.53 -26.96 22.69
CA ALA A 185 -10.89 -27.62 23.81
C ALA A 185 -9.62 -26.94 24.34
N GLU A 186 -8.85 -26.25 23.47
CA GLU A 186 -7.64 -25.56 23.93
C GLU A 186 -7.93 -24.21 24.61
N GLN A 187 -9.10 -23.63 24.41
CA GLN A 187 -9.47 -22.36 25.06
C GLN A 187 -10.07 -22.58 26.48
N GLN A 188 -10.31 -23.81 26.88
CA GLN A 188 -10.83 -24.19 28.21
C GLN A 188 -9.83 -24.99 29.03
N ALA A 189 -8.54 -24.87 28.79
CA ALA A 189 -7.57 -25.33 29.76
C ALA A 189 -7.84 -24.59 31.09
N PRO A 190 -8.19 -25.30 32.19
CA PRO A 190 -8.41 -24.65 33.46
C PRO A 190 -7.14 -23.89 33.83
N ARG A 191 -7.26 -22.59 34.11
CA ARG A 191 -6.17 -21.82 34.70
C ARG A 191 -5.62 -22.63 35.85
N PRO A 192 -4.31 -22.95 35.92
CA PRO A 192 -3.75 -23.61 37.07
C PRO A 192 -4.14 -22.81 38.30
N ALA A 193 -4.79 -23.50 39.26
CA ALA A 193 -5.19 -22.92 40.52
C ALA A 193 -3.97 -22.14 41.06
N GLN A 194 -4.15 -20.87 41.32
CA GLN A 194 -3.13 -20.04 41.97
C GLN A 194 -2.83 -20.72 43.32
N GLY A 195 -1.69 -21.41 43.36
CA GLY A 195 -1.19 -21.99 44.59
C GLY A 195 -1.11 -20.89 45.63
N THR A 196 -1.77 -21.12 46.74
CA THR A 196 -1.65 -20.32 47.98
C THR A 196 -0.19 -20.05 48.26
N ARG A 197 0.23 -18.81 48.11
CA ARG A 197 1.57 -18.33 48.48
C ARG A 197 1.74 -18.66 49.99
N PRO A 198 2.80 -19.37 50.38
CA PRO A 198 3.11 -19.49 51.79
C PRO A 198 3.40 -18.08 52.35
N SER A 199 2.72 -17.72 53.43
CA SER A 199 2.94 -16.48 54.16
C SER A 199 4.38 -16.44 54.67
N LEU A 200 5.16 -15.49 54.18
CA LEU A 200 6.49 -15.17 54.71
C LEU A 200 6.35 -14.54 56.10
N PRO A 201 7.19 -14.93 57.08
CA PRO A 201 7.15 -14.37 58.42
C PRO A 201 7.53 -12.89 58.38
N SER A 202 6.79 -12.10 59.16
CA SER A 202 6.99 -10.65 59.36
C SER A 202 8.43 -10.29 59.68
N ARG A 203 9.09 -9.57 58.78
CA ARG A 203 10.40 -8.96 59.05
C ARG A 203 10.19 -7.72 59.91
N VAL A 204 10.79 -7.71 61.09
CA VAL A 204 10.95 -6.58 61.98
C VAL A 204 11.73 -5.45 61.26
N PRO A 205 11.29 -4.20 61.28
CA PRO A 205 12.02 -3.12 60.63
C PRO A 205 13.29 -2.74 61.43
N PRO A 206 14.41 -2.52 60.78
CA PRO A 206 15.62 -1.98 61.45
C PRO A 206 15.44 -0.47 61.75
N ALA A 207 16.01 -0.07 62.86
CA ALA A 207 15.97 1.29 63.42
C ALA A 207 16.55 2.35 62.46
N ARG A 208 15.89 3.52 62.44
CA ARG A 208 16.32 4.73 61.72
C ARG A 208 17.64 5.24 62.27
N THR A 209 18.65 5.32 61.43
CA THR A 209 19.81 6.16 61.63
C THR A 209 19.67 7.44 60.83
N ALA A 210 20.01 8.56 61.48
CA ALA A 210 19.88 9.93 60.99
C ALA A 210 20.82 10.26 59.82
N PRO A 211 20.50 11.28 59.01
CA PRO A 211 21.25 11.59 57.79
C PRO A 211 22.53 12.42 58.11
N ALA A 212 23.61 12.03 57.46
CA ALA A 212 24.83 12.83 57.41
C ALA A 212 24.77 13.81 56.21
N ASP A 213 24.90 15.04 56.53
CA ASP A 213 25.14 16.18 55.68
C ASP A 213 26.42 16.01 54.85
N ARG A 214 26.38 16.17 53.56
CA ARG A 214 27.52 16.46 52.70
C ARG A 214 27.17 17.41 51.58
N SER A 215 27.53 18.65 51.83
CA SER A 215 27.84 19.78 50.96
C SER A 215 28.27 19.44 49.53
N ARG A 216 27.76 20.27 48.61
CA ARG A 216 28.18 20.46 47.23
C ARG A 216 29.64 20.87 47.11
N PRO A 217 30.28 20.61 45.96
CA PRO A 217 30.71 21.74 45.15
C PRO A 217 30.29 21.68 43.69
N GLY A 218 30.12 22.86 43.13
CA GLY A 218 29.73 23.12 41.77
C GLY A 218 30.80 22.77 40.73
N PHE A 219 30.34 22.60 39.49
CA PHE A 219 31.22 22.63 38.34
C PHE A 219 30.66 23.51 37.22
N MET A 220 31.58 24.29 36.69
CA MET A 220 31.45 25.43 35.79
C MET A 220 30.90 25.10 34.41
N ARG A 221 30.19 26.13 33.90
CA ARG A 221 29.96 26.33 32.45
C ARG A 221 31.30 26.45 31.73
N ASN A 222 31.38 25.88 30.57
CA ASN A 222 32.30 26.36 29.55
C ASN A 222 31.53 26.64 28.25
N ARG A 223 31.53 27.90 27.85
CA ARG A 223 31.25 28.39 26.50
C ARG A 223 32.50 28.19 25.66
N GLY A 224 32.36 27.90 24.42
CA GLY A 224 33.40 27.91 23.42
C GLY A 224 32.81 27.87 22.04
N ASP A 225 32.82 29.05 21.43
CA ASP A 225 32.57 29.32 20.01
C ASP A 225 33.48 28.47 19.09
N TYR A 226 32.89 28.01 17.97
CA TYR A 226 33.32 28.27 16.59
C TYR A 226 32.23 27.73 15.66
#